data_189e41d3c7f95179e8fa9ab59c076f75
#
_entry.id   189e41d3c7f95179e8fa9ab59c076f75
#
_cell.length_a   1.000
_cell.length_b   1.000
_cell.length_c   1.000
_cell.angle_alpha   90.00
_cell.angle_beta   90.00
_cell.angle_gamma   90.00
#
_symmetry.space_group_name_H-M   'P 1'
#
loop_
_entity.id
_entity.type
_entity.pdbx_description
1 polymer ?
#
loop_
_entity_poly.entity_id
_entity_poly.type
_entity_poly.pdbx_seq_one_letter_code
_entity_poly.pdbx_strand_id
1 'polypeptide(L)'
;MENDYFKAIVSVVLPAQILDYFIVVGVEQTKTEIHISLDECNNKDLSEDIHFESKGFMEPVNVTDFPIRDHKVILRIRRRRWIDTRTGKSFSIPIDLDIVAKGTRYSKEFGAFLKETYGDVPRDLPYA
;
A
#
# COMPACT_ATOMS: atom_id res chain seq x y z
N MET A 1 -7.61 20.56 12.14
CA MET A 1 -9.01 20.09 12.07
C MET A 1 -9.33 19.37 10.78
N GLU A 2 -9.10 19.98 9.63
CA GLU A 2 -9.28 19.29 8.33
C GLU A 2 -8.45 18.03 8.23
N ASN A 3 -7.22 18.04 8.75
CA ASN A 3 -6.34 16.88 8.72
C ASN A 3 -6.89 15.69 9.52
N ASP A 4 -7.60 15.94 10.60
CA ASP A 4 -8.19 14.88 11.42
C ASP A 4 -9.35 14.20 10.70
N TYR A 5 -10.20 14.99 10.03
CA TYR A 5 -11.29 14.44 9.23
C TYR A 5 -10.76 13.69 8.02
N PHE A 6 -9.73 14.22 7.36
CA PHE A 6 -9.10 13.54 6.24
C PHE A 6 -8.53 12.19 6.68
N LYS A 7 -7.79 12.13 7.78
CA LYS A 7 -7.27 10.89 8.31
C LYS A 7 -8.37 9.89 8.65
N ALA A 8 -9.45 10.37 9.27
CA ALA A 8 -10.57 9.50 9.62
C ALA A 8 -11.21 8.88 8.38
N ILE A 9 -11.42 9.66 7.32
CA ILE A 9 -11.98 9.15 6.07
C ILE A 9 -11.02 8.15 5.43
N VAL A 10 -9.75 8.49 5.33
CA VAL A 10 -8.74 7.63 4.70
C VAL A 10 -8.58 6.32 5.45
N SER A 11 -8.65 6.35 6.78
CA SER A 11 -8.52 5.13 7.58
C SER A 11 -9.71 4.18 7.42
N VAL A 12 -10.87 4.68 7.01
CA VAL A 12 -12.05 3.85 6.71
C VAL A 12 -11.95 3.26 5.31
N VAL A 13 -11.40 4.02 4.37
CA VAL A 13 -11.34 3.65 2.94
C VAL A 13 -10.21 2.66 2.65
N LEU A 14 -9.08 2.79 3.33
CA LEU A 14 -7.88 1.99 3.07
C LEU A 14 -7.84 0.72 3.92
N PRO A 15 -7.01 -0.27 3.52
CA PRO A 15 -6.80 -1.45 4.35
C PRO A 15 -6.41 -1.10 5.77
N ALA A 16 -6.86 -1.94 6.72
CA ALA A 16 -6.60 -1.72 8.13
C ALA A 16 -5.10 -1.58 8.41
N GLN A 17 -4.74 -0.65 9.29
CA GLN A 17 -3.38 -0.43 9.75
C GLN A 17 -2.37 0.05 8.70
N ILE A 18 -2.80 0.24 7.45
CA ILE A 18 -1.84 0.66 6.40
C ILE A 18 -1.21 2.03 6.73
N LEU A 19 -1.96 2.92 7.36
CA LEU A 19 -1.47 4.24 7.73
C LEU A 19 -0.48 4.23 8.89
N ASP A 20 -0.29 3.08 9.55
CA ASP A 20 0.76 2.94 10.56
C ASP A 20 2.15 2.88 9.90
N TYR A 21 2.22 2.48 8.63
CA TYR A 21 3.47 2.27 7.91
C TYR A 21 3.61 3.15 6.67
N PHE A 22 2.51 3.66 6.13
CA PHE A 22 2.50 4.38 4.86
C PHE A 22 1.76 5.70 4.99
N ILE A 23 2.11 6.65 4.12
CA ILE A 23 1.39 7.92 3.97
C ILE A 23 0.83 8.03 2.57
N VAL A 24 -0.32 8.66 2.44
CA VAL A 24 -0.91 8.96 1.14
C VAL A 24 -0.17 10.14 0.54
N VAL A 25 0.42 9.95 -0.63
CA VAL A 25 1.17 11.00 -1.33
C VAL A 25 0.50 11.47 -2.61
N GLY A 26 -0.57 10.82 -3.04
CA GLY A 26 -1.31 11.24 -4.22
C GLY A 26 -2.59 10.47 -4.40
N VAL A 27 -3.56 11.10 -5.04
CA VAL A 27 -4.81 10.47 -5.44
C VAL A 27 -5.15 10.98 -6.84
N GLU A 28 -5.35 10.05 -7.76
CA GLU A 28 -5.81 10.35 -9.11
C GLU A 28 -7.11 9.63 -9.37
N GLN A 29 -8.05 10.31 -9.99
CA GLN A 29 -9.35 9.74 -10.29
C GLN A 29 -9.66 9.89 -11.78
N THR A 30 -10.05 8.77 -12.38
CA THR A 30 -10.60 8.76 -13.73
C THR A 30 -12.08 8.42 -13.64
N LYS A 31 -12.75 8.26 -14.80
CA LYS A 31 -14.16 7.86 -14.82
C LYS A 31 -14.39 6.46 -14.25
N THR A 32 -13.39 5.61 -14.29
CA THR A 32 -13.52 4.18 -13.92
C THR A 32 -12.59 3.74 -12.81
N GLU A 33 -11.58 4.53 -12.48
CA GLU A 33 -10.53 4.11 -11.53
C GLU A 33 -10.16 5.22 -10.55
N ILE A 34 -9.74 4.80 -9.38
CA ILE A 34 -9.11 5.66 -8.37
C ILE A 34 -7.75 5.06 -8.07
N HIS A 35 -6.71 5.87 -8.23
CA HIS A 35 -5.33 5.46 -7.93
C HIS A 35 -4.85 6.21 -6.70
N ILE A 36 -4.53 5.48 -5.65
CA ILE A 36 -4.03 6.03 -4.39
C ILE A 36 -2.56 5.65 -4.25
N SER A 37 -1.71 6.66 -4.21
CA SER A 37 -0.26 6.44 -4.06
C SER A 37 0.12 6.50 -2.59
N LEU A 38 0.82 5.48 -2.14
CA LEU A 38 1.22 5.31 -0.74
C LEU A 38 2.72 5.08 -0.69
N ASP A 39 3.41 5.90 0.10
CA ASP A 39 4.84 5.75 0.33
C ASP A 39 5.09 5.33 1.77
N GLU A 40 6.02 4.40 1.95
CA GLU A 40 6.41 3.95 3.28
C GLU A 40 6.99 5.11 4.09
N CYS A 41 6.57 5.20 5.35
CA CYS A 41 7.08 6.21 6.28
C CYS A 41 8.56 6.00 6.56
N ASN A 42 9.26 7.06 6.94
CA ASN A 42 10.64 6.95 7.34
C ASN A 42 10.76 6.17 8.65
N ASN A 43 11.77 5.31 8.76
CA ASN A 43 12.10 4.65 10.00
C ASN A 43 13.15 5.51 10.73
N LYS A 44 12.73 6.12 11.84
CA LYS A 44 13.57 7.04 12.57
C LYS A 44 14.82 6.38 13.14
N ASP A 45 14.67 5.15 13.66
CA ASP A 45 15.80 4.43 14.25
C ASP A 45 16.87 4.12 13.21
N LEU A 46 16.47 3.68 12.01
CA LEU A 46 17.43 3.41 10.93
C LEU A 46 18.01 4.69 10.36
N SER A 47 17.21 5.75 10.23
CA SER A 47 17.72 7.01 9.66
C SER A 47 18.74 7.71 10.55
N GLU A 48 18.74 7.40 11.85
CA GLU A 48 19.72 7.93 12.81
C GLU A 48 20.97 7.05 12.92
N ASP A 49 20.93 5.84 12.35
CA ASP A 49 22.08 4.92 12.38
C ASP A 49 23.03 5.23 11.23
N ILE A 50 24.31 5.44 11.55
CA ILE A 50 25.34 5.81 10.57
C ILE A 50 25.60 4.70 9.53
N HIS A 51 25.21 3.46 9.82
CA HIS A 51 25.45 2.33 8.93
C HIS A 51 24.38 2.15 7.87
N PHE A 52 23.27 2.89 7.97
CA PHE A 52 22.15 2.74 7.06
C PHE A 52 21.79 4.08 6.40
N GLU A 53 21.52 4.03 5.12
CA GLU A 53 21.05 5.17 4.35
C GLU A 53 19.76 4.86 3.62
N SER A 54 18.81 5.80 3.64
CA SER A 54 17.63 5.69 2.80
C SER A 54 17.99 6.16 1.39
N LYS A 55 17.79 5.30 0.39
CA LYS A 55 18.11 5.58 -1.01
C LYS A 55 16.87 5.49 -1.88
N GLY A 56 15.90 6.37 -1.61
CA GLY A 56 14.66 6.42 -2.37
C GLY A 56 13.75 5.23 -2.07
N PHE A 57 13.08 4.76 -3.11
CA PHE A 57 12.07 3.72 -2.98
C PHE A 57 12.33 2.58 -3.96
N MET A 58 11.79 1.43 -3.62
CA MET A 58 11.75 0.30 -4.55
C MET A 58 10.67 0.52 -5.60
N GLU A 59 10.67 -0.30 -6.64
CA GLU A 59 9.62 -0.24 -7.66
C GLU A 59 8.25 -0.36 -7.01
N PRO A 60 7.29 0.48 -7.41
CA PRO A 60 5.95 0.44 -6.83
C PRO A 60 5.22 -0.86 -7.17
N VAL A 61 4.39 -1.31 -6.25
CA VAL A 61 3.53 -2.47 -6.43
C VAL A 61 2.09 -1.98 -6.46
N ASN A 62 1.34 -2.42 -7.48
CA ASN A 62 -0.07 -2.09 -7.60
C ASN A 62 -0.92 -3.19 -6.95
N VAL A 63 -1.81 -2.78 -6.06
CA VAL A 63 -2.70 -3.68 -5.33
C VAL A 63 -4.14 -3.23 -5.56
N THR A 64 -5.01 -4.13 -5.99
CA THR A 64 -6.42 -3.83 -6.17
C THR A 64 -7.16 -4.02 -4.85
N ASP A 65 -7.84 -2.99 -4.40
CA ASP A 65 -8.63 -2.99 -3.17
C ASP A 65 -10.12 -2.95 -3.49
N PHE A 66 -10.96 -2.89 -2.45
CA PHE A 66 -12.40 -2.78 -2.62
C PHE A 66 -12.75 -1.57 -3.52
N PRO A 67 -13.71 -1.74 -4.44
CA PRO A 67 -14.14 -0.62 -5.27
C PRO A 67 -14.86 0.45 -4.46
N ILE A 68 -14.80 1.68 -4.94
CA ILE A 68 -15.50 2.82 -4.32
C ILE A 68 -16.36 3.45 -5.39
N ARG A 69 -17.67 3.48 -5.17
CA ARG A 69 -18.60 4.17 -6.08
C ARG A 69 -18.41 3.77 -7.53
N ASP A 70 -18.38 2.47 -7.81
CA ASP A 70 -18.20 1.89 -9.14
C ASP A 70 -16.84 2.18 -9.77
N HIS A 71 -15.89 2.68 -8.99
CA HIS A 71 -14.52 2.85 -9.44
C HIS A 71 -13.65 1.72 -8.90
N LYS A 72 -12.84 1.15 -9.77
CA LYS A 72 -11.78 0.24 -9.35
C LYS A 72 -10.76 1.03 -8.55
N VAL A 73 -10.36 0.52 -7.40
CA VAL A 73 -9.36 1.17 -6.54
C VAL A 73 -8.04 0.44 -6.66
N ILE A 74 -7.01 1.17 -7.04
CA ILE A 74 -5.65 0.64 -7.15
C ILE A 74 -4.77 1.39 -6.16
N LEU A 75 -4.17 0.65 -5.26
CA LEU A 75 -3.18 1.18 -4.32
C LEU A 75 -1.81 1.00 -4.94
N ARG A 76 -1.12 2.12 -5.16
CA ARG A 76 0.24 2.10 -5.68
C ARG A 76 1.18 2.29 -4.50
N ILE A 77 1.83 1.20 -4.08
CA ILE A 77 2.57 1.14 -2.84
C ILE A 77 4.05 1.12 -3.12
N ARG A 78 4.80 2.05 -2.51
CA ARG A 78 6.26 2.08 -2.61
C ARG A 78 6.88 1.82 -1.25
N ARG A 79 7.80 0.84 -1.22
CA ARG A 79 8.60 0.52 -0.05
C ARG A 79 9.90 1.31 -0.10
N ARG A 80 10.37 1.79 1.05
CA ARG A 80 11.67 2.46 1.12
C ARG A 80 12.78 1.47 0.86
N ARG A 81 13.77 1.92 0.10
CA ARG A 81 15.01 1.16 -0.12
C ARG A 81 16.07 1.70 0.82
N TRP A 82 16.64 0.81 1.60
CA TRP A 82 17.73 1.12 2.51
C TRP A 82 19.01 0.49 2.01
N ILE A 83 20.13 1.10 2.31
CA ILE A 83 21.45 0.56 1.98
C ILE A 83 22.25 0.44 3.26
N ASP A 84 22.85 -0.75 3.46
CA ASP A 84 23.84 -0.96 4.48
C ASP A 84 25.17 -0.47 3.91
N THR A 85 25.69 0.65 4.43
CA THR A 85 26.90 1.27 3.91
C THR A 85 28.16 0.41 4.11
N ARG A 86 28.11 -0.55 5.01
CA ARG A 86 29.22 -1.46 5.26
C ARG A 86 29.36 -2.51 4.16
N THR A 87 28.27 -2.90 3.52
CA THR A 87 28.26 -3.94 2.50
C THR A 87 27.84 -3.45 1.11
N GLY A 88 27.21 -2.28 1.05
CA GLY A 88 26.64 -1.75 -0.20
C GLY A 88 25.36 -2.45 -0.64
N LYS A 89 24.83 -3.37 0.16
CA LYS A 89 23.61 -4.11 -0.18
C LYS A 89 22.38 -3.31 0.17
N SER A 90 21.39 -3.36 -0.72
CA SER A 90 20.09 -2.73 -0.47
C SER A 90 19.10 -3.74 0.12
N PHE A 91 18.17 -3.24 0.91
CA PHE A 91 17.15 -4.04 1.55
C PHE A 91 15.90 -3.21 1.84
N SER A 92 14.80 -3.88 2.16
CA SER A 92 13.60 -3.24 2.69
C SER A 92 13.36 -3.77 4.10
N ILE A 93 12.80 -2.92 4.96
CA ILE A 93 12.52 -3.31 6.35
C ILE A 93 11.28 -4.21 6.36
N PRO A 94 11.34 -5.38 7.03
CA PRO A 94 10.13 -6.18 7.23
C PRO A 94 9.09 -5.37 8.02
N ILE A 95 7.85 -5.37 7.58
CA ILE A 95 6.74 -4.77 8.31
C ILE A 95 5.72 -5.85 8.68
N ASP A 96 5.13 -5.70 9.86
CA ASP A 96 4.15 -6.65 10.36
C ASP A 96 2.76 -6.28 9.84
N LEU A 97 2.60 -6.35 8.52
CA LEU A 97 1.35 -6.01 7.85
C LEU A 97 1.27 -6.75 6.51
N ASP A 98 0.29 -7.63 6.39
CA ASP A 98 -0.01 -8.29 5.12
C ASP A 98 -0.96 -7.42 4.32
N ILE A 99 -0.45 -6.73 3.32
CA ILE A 99 -1.26 -5.86 2.47
C ILE A 99 -1.89 -6.64 1.32
N VAL A 100 -1.15 -7.59 0.76
CA VAL A 100 -1.56 -8.33 -0.43
C VAL A 100 -1.97 -9.74 -0.06
N ALA A 101 -3.11 -10.20 -0.59
CA ALA A 101 -3.53 -11.59 -0.45
C ALA A 101 -2.52 -12.49 -1.19
N LYS A 102 -2.11 -13.58 -0.55
CA LYS A 102 -1.07 -14.46 -1.05
C LYS A 102 -1.43 -15.00 -2.46
N GLY A 103 -0.49 -14.83 -3.39
CA GLY A 103 -0.66 -15.30 -4.76
C GLY A 103 -1.58 -14.45 -5.64
N THR A 104 -1.93 -13.24 -5.19
CA THR A 104 -2.84 -12.37 -5.92
C THR A 104 -2.30 -10.95 -6.01
N ARG A 105 -3.03 -10.08 -6.76
CA ARG A 105 -2.78 -8.63 -6.79
C ARG A 105 -3.83 -7.86 -6.02
N TYR A 106 -4.65 -8.55 -5.24
CA TYR A 106 -5.71 -7.94 -4.43
C TYR A 106 -5.21 -7.68 -3.03
N SER A 107 -5.78 -6.66 -2.37
CA SER A 107 -5.53 -6.47 -0.95
C SER A 107 -6.01 -7.70 -0.18
N LYS A 108 -5.42 -7.94 0.99
CA LYS A 108 -5.75 -9.10 1.80
C LYS A 108 -7.24 -9.19 2.11
N GLU A 109 -7.81 -8.06 2.50
CA GLU A 109 -9.23 -7.99 2.88
C GLU A 109 -10.14 -8.20 1.67
N PHE A 110 -9.82 -7.59 0.54
CA PHE A 110 -10.59 -7.74 -0.69
C PHE A 110 -10.46 -9.15 -1.25
N GLY A 111 -9.27 -9.72 -1.23
CA GLY A 111 -9.05 -11.10 -1.63
C GLY A 111 -9.86 -12.08 -0.81
N ALA A 112 -9.92 -11.88 0.51
CA ALA A 112 -10.73 -12.71 1.41
C ALA A 112 -12.22 -12.57 1.09
N PHE A 113 -12.70 -11.36 0.84
CA PHE A 113 -14.09 -11.11 0.44
C PHE A 113 -14.44 -11.84 -0.86
N LEU A 114 -13.57 -11.75 -1.87
CA LEU A 114 -13.80 -12.41 -3.16
C LEU A 114 -13.85 -13.92 -3.00
N LYS A 115 -12.99 -14.48 -2.18
CA LYS A 115 -12.94 -15.90 -1.93
C LYS A 115 -14.21 -16.40 -1.24
N GLU A 116 -14.72 -15.65 -0.27
CA GLU A 116 -15.97 -15.99 0.41
C GLU A 116 -17.18 -15.87 -0.52
N THR A 117 -17.20 -14.84 -1.36
CA THR A 117 -18.35 -14.55 -2.22
C THR A 117 -18.40 -15.45 -3.43
N TYR A 118 -17.26 -15.74 -4.06
CA TYR A 118 -17.18 -16.49 -5.31
C TYR A 118 -16.51 -17.86 -5.20
N GLY A 119 -16.05 -18.23 -4.01
CA GLY A 119 -15.31 -19.48 -3.78
C GLY A 119 -13.85 -19.41 -4.22
N ASP A 120 -13.48 -18.40 -4.97
CA ASP A 120 -12.10 -18.17 -5.43
C ASP A 120 -11.93 -16.70 -5.77
N VAL A 121 -10.68 -16.29 -6.04
CA VAL A 121 -10.38 -14.92 -6.45
C VAL A 121 -10.45 -14.85 -7.97
N PRO A 122 -11.43 -14.13 -8.56
CA PRO A 122 -11.55 -14.03 -10.01
C PRO A 122 -10.42 -13.17 -10.58
N ARG A 123 -9.99 -13.51 -11.82
CA ARG A 123 -8.98 -12.73 -12.53
C ARG A 123 -9.53 -11.39 -12.98
N ASP A 124 -10.75 -11.39 -13.46
CA ASP A 124 -11.41 -10.20 -14.00
C ASP A 124 -12.63 -9.88 -13.15
N LEU A 125 -12.77 -8.64 -12.77
CA LEU A 125 -13.91 -8.13 -12.04
C LEU A 125 -14.74 -7.23 -12.97
N PRO A 126 -16.10 -7.14 -12.76
CA PRO A 126 -16.95 -6.34 -13.62
C PRO A 126 -16.55 -4.88 -13.72
N TYR A 127 -15.88 -4.36 -12.72
CA TYR A 127 -15.39 -2.98 -12.65
C TYR A 127 -13.87 -2.89 -12.81
N ALA A 128 -13.25 -3.93 -13.24
CA ALA A 128 -11.78 -3.99 -13.41
C ALA A 128 -11.38 -3.57 -14.81
#